data_5d3ff9f45cc1d9b20103f593906b2612
#
_entry.id   5d3ff9f45cc1d9b20103f593906b2612
#
_cell.length_a   1.000
_cell.length_b   1.000
_cell.length_c   1.000
_cell.angle_alpha   90.00
_cell.angle_beta   90.00
_cell.angle_gamma   90.00
#
_symmetry.space_group_name_H-M   'P 1'
#
loop_
_entity.id
_entity.type
_entity.pdbx_description
1 polymer ?
#
loop_
_entity_poly.entity_id
_entity_poly.type
_entity_poly.pdbx_seq_one_letter_code
_entity_poly.pdbx_strand_id
1 'polypeptide(L)'
;RRTIGLFSGSRQEDFRQGSQETFRLLQRQEEEMKTLAELYDTYVDSRSLLAAQFGVTSQMLEHTRWQMEQALKKRYTRQEKEPFPHEKFQMDIAASQCAATGTINGDCCGWQDLGDGRTALVISDGMGKGKRAAAESLLVTRTVLGLLKSGAGTELTLKMINTIMMMKDGEDSFATVDLAVVDRRSGRTKFYKIGAAPTLIRRRNNIEEVRLSAVPLGIVNGLEIRSEEIFLKKGDFLIMMSDGVSDGPDGRGFLPQLAEILRSIRSGEPAVICDLVLDQVSDSYLGKERDDLTIMTAKLL
;
A
#
# COMPACT_ATOMS: atom_id res chain seq x y z
N ARG A 1 39.46 -80.32 -13.41
CA ARG A 1 40.05 -79.05 -13.93
C ARG A 1 39.16 -78.45 -15.02
N ARG A 2 38.04 -77.85 -14.73
CA ARG A 2 37.23 -76.91 -15.63
C ARG A 2 36.05 -76.37 -14.86
N THR A 3 36.27 -75.43 -13.91
CA THR A 3 35.18 -74.59 -13.31
C THR A 3 35.67 -73.33 -12.60
N ILE A 4 36.83 -72.82 -12.94
CA ILE A 4 37.36 -71.56 -12.29
C ILE A 4 37.36 -70.36 -13.28
N GLY A 5 36.99 -70.54 -14.55
CA GLY A 5 37.10 -69.53 -15.59
C GLY A 5 35.84 -68.69 -15.84
N LEU A 6 34.67 -69.00 -15.29
CA LEU A 6 33.42 -68.32 -15.62
C LEU A 6 32.96 -67.33 -14.59
N PHE A 7 33.56 -67.27 -13.41
CA PHE A 7 33.19 -66.31 -12.35
C PHE A 7 34.05 -65.03 -12.29
N SER A 8 35.11 -64.90 -13.07
CA SER A 8 35.95 -63.71 -13.08
C SER A 8 35.48 -62.63 -14.08
N GLY A 9 34.77 -63.06 -15.16
CA GLY A 9 34.30 -62.10 -16.18
C GLY A 9 33.12 -61.24 -15.72
N SER A 10 32.12 -61.88 -15.08
CA SER A 10 30.93 -61.15 -14.62
C SER A 10 31.25 -60.10 -13.52
N ARG A 11 32.09 -60.42 -12.56
CA ARG A 11 32.51 -59.46 -11.52
C ARG A 11 33.32 -58.26 -12.08
N GLN A 12 34.09 -58.48 -13.15
CA GLN A 12 34.83 -57.39 -13.78
C GLN A 12 33.92 -56.50 -14.63
N GLU A 13 32.89 -57.04 -15.27
CA GLU A 13 31.84 -56.27 -15.97
C GLU A 13 30.94 -55.51 -15.01
N ASP A 14 30.47 -56.12 -13.91
CA ASP A 14 29.67 -55.46 -12.87
C ASP A 14 30.47 -54.30 -12.20
N PHE A 15 31.77 -54.49 -11.95
CA PHE A 15 32.64 -53.43 -11.42
C PHE A 15 32.86 -52.30 -12.41
N ARG A 16 32.98 -52.59 -13.72
CA ARG A 16 33.10 -51.55 -14.76
C ARG A 16 31.79 -50.79 -14.94
N GLN A 17 30.65 -51.43 -14.92
CA GLN A 17 29.33 -50.80 -14.99
C GLN A 17 29.07 -49.91 -13.78
N GLY A 18 29.31 -50.38 -12.57
CA GLY A 18 29.19 -49.58 -11.35
C GLY A 18 30.14 -48.38 -11.31
N SER A 19 31.36 -48.50 -11.85
CA SER A 19 32.28 -47.41 -11.96
C SER A 19 31.85 -46.36 -13.00
N GLN A 20 31.25 -46.79 -14.12
CA GLN A 20 30.72 -45.89 -15.14
C GLN A 20 29.48 -45.13 -14.64
N GLU A 21 28.57 -45.81 -13.92
CA GLU A 21 27.41 -45.13 -13.29
C GLU A 21 27.85 -44.13 -12.24
N THR A 22 28.78 -44.47 -11.38
CA THR A 22 29.33 -43.54 -10.38
C THR A 22 30.01 -42.34 -11.04
N PHE A 23 30.74 -42.55 -12.14
CA PHE A 23 31.34 -41.44 -12.88
C PHE A 23 30.31 -40.53 -13.54
N ARG A 24 29.23 -41.08 -14.11
CA ARG A 24 28.10 -40.29 -14.65
C ARG A 24 27.38 -39.49 -13.57
N LEU A 25 27.15 -40.07 -12.40
CA LEU A 25 26.58 -39.36 -11.26
C LEU A 25 27.46 -38.22 -10.78
N LEU A 26 28.76 -38.39 -10.71
CA LEU A 26 29.70 -37.35 -10.34
C LEU A 26 29.75 -36.20 -11.36
N GLN A 27 29.73 -36.51 -12.66
CA GLN A 27 29.67 -35.49 -13.71
C GLN A 27 28.36 -34.67 -13.60
N ARG A 28 27.23 -35.35 -13.38
CA ARG A 28 25.94 -34.65 -13.20
C ARG A 28 25.94 -33.73 -11.97
N GLN A 29 26.49 -34.18 -10.85
CA GLN A 29 26.63 -33.36 -9.66
C GLN A 29 27.58 -32.14 -9.88
N GLU A 30 28.65 -32.32 -10.65
CA GLU A 30 29.55 -31.22 -11.02
C GLU A 30 28.83 -30.18 -11.88
N GLU A 31 28.01 -30.58 -12.86
CA GLU A 31 27.20 -29.67 -13.67
C GLU A 31 26.13 -28.94 -12.84
N GLU A 32 25.46 -29.65 -11.95
CA GLU A 32 24.46 -29.06 -11.04
C GLU A 32 25.13 -28.02 -10.11
N MET A 33 26.32 -28.30 -9.59
CA MET A 33 27.09 -27.36 -8.76
C MET A 33 27.57 -26.14 -9.53
N LYS A 34 27.97 -26.28 -10.79
CA LYS A 34 28.33 -25.13 -11.65
C LYS A 34 27.12 -24.22 -11.91
N THR A 35 25.98 -24.82 -12.24
CA THR A 35 24.74 -24.07 -12.45
C THR A 35 24.30 -23.31 -11.19
N LEU A 36 24.43 -23.96 -10.03
CA LEU A 36 24.13 -23.33 -8.73
C LEU A 36 25.11 -22.17 -8.44
N ALA A 37 26.39 -22.30 -8.76
CA ALA A 37 27.38 -21.24 -8.59
C ALA A 37 27.07 -20.03 -9.50
N GLU A 38 26.73 -20.27 -10.78
CA GLU A 38 26.33 -19.20 -11.72
C GLU A 38 25.04 -18.48 -11.26
N LEU A 39 24.05 -19.22 -10.77
CA LEU A 39 22.83 -18.63 -10.18
C LEU A 39 23.13 -17.80 -8.93
N TYR A 40 24.04 -18.28 -8.08
CA TYR A 40 24.46 -17.55 -6.88
C TYR A 40 25.22 -16.27 -7.22
N ASP A 41 26.13 -16.31 -8.18
CA ASP A 41 26.86 -15.12 -8.63
C ASP A 41 25.91 -14.09 -9.24
N THR A 42 24.94 -14.52 -10.07
CA THR A 42 23.89 -13.65 -10.62
C THR A 42 23.05 -13.01 -9.52
N TYR A 43 22.72 -13.78 -8.48
CA TYR A 43 21.96 -13.28 -7.33
C TYR A 43 22.78 -12.26 -6.50
N VAL A 44 24.06 -12.51 -6.28
CA VAL A 44 24.96 -11.59 -5.56
C VAL A 44 25.15 -10.30 -6.35
N ASP A 45 25.34 -10.37 -7.67
CA ASP A 45 25.44 -9.20 -8.55
C ASP A 45 24.15 -8.36 -8.53
N SER A 46 22.99 -9.02 -8.57
CA SER A 46 21.70 -8.35 -8.47
C SER A 46 21.52 -7.62 -7.12
N ARG A 47 21.93 -8.24 -6.02
CA ARG A 47 21.92 -7.60 -4.70
C ARG A 47 22.88 -6.42 -4.61
N SER A 48 24.06 -6.54 -5.20
CA SER A 48 25.06 -5.47 -5.24
C SER A 48 24.57 -4.27 -6.04
N LEU A 49 23.90 -4.52 -7.17
CA LEU A 49 23.28 -3.49 -8.00
C LEU A 49 22.13 -2.79 -7.25
N LEU A 50 21.27 -3.56 -6.56
CA LEU A 50 20.22 -3.03 -5.72
C LEU A 50 20.77 -2.19 -4.56
N ALA A 51 21.80 -2.68 -3.87
CA ALA A 51 22.46 -1.92 -2.79
C ALA A 51 23.06 -0.60 -3.31
N ALA A 52 23.66 -0.61 -4.50
CA ALA A 52 24.17 0.60 -5.15
C ALA A 52 23.03 1.57 -5.52
N GLN A 53 21.91 1.07 -6.05
CA GLN A 53 20.72 1.89 -6.34
C GLN A 53 20.12 2.49 -5.07
N PHE A 54 20.02 1.71 -3.97
CA PHE A 54 19.60 2.23 -2.67
C PHE A 54 20.56 3.29 -2.14
N GLY A 55 21.87 3.11 -2.33
CA GLY A 55 22.90 4.11 -1.98
C GLY A 55 22.70 5.43 -2.72
N VAL A 56 22.50 5.38 -4.04
CA VAL A 56 22.22 6.56 -4.87
C VAL A 56 20.90 7.22 -4.48
N THR A 57 19.86 6.41 -4.25
CA THR A 57 18.54 6.92 -3.81
C THR A 57 18.63 7.59 -2.44
N SER A 58 19.39 7.00 -1.50
CA SER A 58 19.64 7.58 -0.18
C SER A 58 20.35 8.94 -0.28
N GLN A 59 21.38 9.03 -1.11
CA GLN A 59 22.10 10.30 -1.36
C GLN A 59 21.21 11.35 -2.00
N MET A 60 20.35 10.97 -2.95
CA MET A 60 19.35 11.87 -3.54
C MET A 60 18.34 12.36 -2.50
N LEU A 61 17.88 11.49 -1.62
CA LEU A 61 16.97 11.85 -0.53
C LEU A 61 17.66 12.79 0.47
N GLU A 62 18.91 12.55 0.85
CA GLU A 62 19.66 13.45 1.72
C GLU A 62 19.88 14.82 1.07
N HIS A 63 20.20 14.87 -0.21
CA HIS A 63 20.33 16.12 -0.95
C HIS A 63 18.99 16.87 -1.05
N THR A 64 17.92 16.16 -1.34
CA THR A 64 16.57 16.72 -1.39
C THR A 64 16.14 17.24 -0.01
N ARG A 65 16.42 16.50 1.06
CA ARG A 65 16.19 16.94 2.45
C ARG A 65 16.95 18.22 2.74
N TRP A 66 18.26 18.26 2.39
CA TRP A 66 19.07 19.46 2.58
C TRP A 66 18.53 20.68 1.81
N GLN A 67 18.12 20.50 0.54
CA GLN A 67 17.48 21.56 -0.25
C GLN A 67 16.17 22.03 0.40
N MET A 68 15.35 21.10 0.90
CA MET A 68 14.12 21.43 1.62
C MET A 68 14.40 22.19 2.93
N GLU A 69 15.39 21.75 3.70
CA GLU A 69 15.81 22.46 4.92
C GLU A 69 16.28 23.88 4.63
N GLN A 70 17.03 24.08 3.53
CA GLN A 70 17.46 25.42 3.09
C GLN A 70 16.26 26.28 2.62
N ALA A 71 15.34 25.67 1.88
CA ALA A 71 14.11 26.34 1.43
C ALA A 71 13.19 26.71 2.61
N LEU A 72 13.08 25.83 3.59
CA LEU A 72 12.36 26.08 4.84
C LEU A 72 13.04 27.18 5.65
N LYS A 73 14.36 27.15 5.84
CA LYS A 73 15.09 28.24 6.51
C LYS A 73 14.88 29.57 5.82
N LYS A 74 14.94 29.61 4.48
CA LYS A 74 14.63 30.84 3.71
C LYS A 74 13.17 31.29 3.84
N ARG A 75 12.23 30.37 3.98
CA ARG A 75 10.82 30.68 4.26
C ARG A 75 10.63 31.17 5.69
N TYR A 76 11.25 30.53 6.68
CA TYR A 76 11.18 30.97 8.08
C TYR A 76 11.75 32.40 8.26
N THR A 77 12.90 32.72 7.69
CA THR A 77 13.46 34.08 7.74
C THR A 77 12.63 35.10 6.97
N ARG A 78 11.77 34.70 6.04
CA ARG A 78 10.86 35.59 5.32
C ARG A 78 9.49 35.72 6.00
N GLN A 79 9.10 34.73 6.81
CA GLN A 79 7.80 34.63 7.50
C GLN A 79 7.80 35.16 8.94
N GLU A 80 8.94 35.53 9.51
CA GLU A 80 8.95 36.28 10.81
C GLU A 80 8.20 37.63 10.74
N LYS A 81 7.71 38.02 9.56
CA LYS A 81 6.97 39.30 9.36
C LYS A 81 5.47 39.15 9.12
N GLU A 82 4.93 37.94 8.95
CA GLU A 82 3.48 37.75 8.87
C GLU A 82 3.06 36.57 9.78
N PRO A 83 2.11 36.81 10.73
CA PRO A 83 1.58 35.69 11.51
C PRO A 83 0.96 34.69 10.53
N PHE A 84 1.27 33.41 10.72
CA PHE A 84 0.61 32.33 9.96
C PHE A 84 -0.90 32.55 10.03
N PRO A 85 -1.62 32.55 8.92
CA PRO A 85 -3.06 32.62 8.97
C PRO A 85 -3.53 31.47 9.84
N HIS A 86 -4.27 31.79 10.91
CA HIS A 86 -4.81 30.81 11.85
C HIS A 86 -5.53 29.70 11.08
N GLU A 87 -5.32 28.47 11.50
CA GLU A 87 -6.08 27.34 10.95
C GLU A 87 -7.56 27.66 11.05
N LYS A 88 -8.23 27.72 9.90
CA LYS A 88 -9.65 28.05 9.85
C LYS A 88 -10.51 26.88 10.30
N PHE A 89 -10.01 25.66 10.08
CA PHE A 89 -10.71 24.41 10.34
C PHE A 89 -9.90 23.51 11.27
N GLN A 90 -10.60 22.90 12.20
CA GLN A 90 -10.14 21.70 12.90
C GLN A 90 -10.74 20.47 12.22
N MET A 91 -10.16 19.32 12.47
CA MET A 91 -10.66 18.04 11.95
C MET A 91 -10.91 17.08 13.10
N ASP A 92 -12.11 16.51 13.11
CA ASP A 92 -12.44 15.35 13.92
C ASP A 92 -12.41 14.11 13.03
N ILE A 93 -11.62 13.10 13.39
CA ILE A 93 -11.31 11.95 12.52
C ILE A 93 -11.49 10.66 13.32
N ALA A 94 -12.20 9.71 12.72
CA ALA A 94 -12.34 8.37 13.26
C ALA A 94 -12.24 7.33 12.15
N ALA A 95 -11.90 6.10 12.52
CA ALA A 95 -11.90 4.95 11.63
C ALA A 95 -12.36 3.71 12.37
N SER A 96 -13.06 2.82 11.65
CA SER A 96 -13.48 1.52 12.13
C SER A 96 -13.14 0.46 11.08
N GLN A 97 -12.75 -0.73 11.55
CA GLN A 97 -12.29 -1.83 10.71
C GLN A 97 -12.89 -3.16 11.16
N CYS A 98 -13.14 -4.05 10.21
CA CYS A 98 -13.59 -5.40 10.48
C CYS A 98 -12.87 -6.37 9.53
N ALA A 99 -12.11 -7.32 10.09
CA ALA A 99 -11.38 -8.30 9.29
C ALA A 99 -12.34 -9.28 8.59
N ALA A 100 -12.01 -9.68 7.37
CA ALA A 100 -12.73 -10.69 6.60
C ALA A 100 -12.82 -12.01 7.35
N THR A 101 -11.70 -12.45 7.89
CA THR A 101 -11.56 -13.68 8.68
C THR A 101 -10.59 -13.48 9.83
N GLY A 102 -10.89 -14.08 10.98
CA GLY A 102 -10.04 -13.99 12.17
C GLY A 102 -9.94 -12.57 12.75
N THR A 103 -8.72 -12.13 13.12
CA THR A 103 -8.48 -10.85 13.80
C THR A 103 -7.54 -9.92 13.03
N ILE A 104 -7.04 -10.33 11.87
CA ILE A 104 -6.08 -9.57 11.07
C ILE A 104 -6.80 -9.02 9.86
N ASN A 105 -6.89 -7.70 9.78
CA ASN A 105 -7.42 -6.98 8.64
C ASN A 105 -6.26 -6.71 7.65
N GLY A 106 -6.46 -7.01 6.37
CA GLY A 106 -5.52 -6.74 5.29
C GLY A 106 -5.38 -5.27 4.94
N ASP A 107 -6.40 -4.47 5.27
CA ASP A 107 -6.38 -3.03 5.11
C ASP A 107 -5.61 -2.34 6.23
N CYS A 108 -5.04 -1.20 5.92
CA CYS A 108 -4.48 -0.28 6.90
C CYS A 108 -4.96 1.15 6.64
N CYS A 109 -5.33 1.85 7.70
CA CYS A 109 -5.69 3.26 7.61
C CYS A 109 -4.92 4.09 8.62
N GLY A 110 -4.83 5.40 8.36
CA GLY A 110 -4.19 6.32 9.27
C GLY A 110 -4.28 7.77 8.81
N TRP A 111 -3.97 8.69 9.73
CA TRP A 111 -3.89 10.11 9.42
C TRP A 111 -2.72 10.77 10.15
N GLN A 112 -2.25 11.88 9.61
CA GLN A 112 -1.10 12.62 10.14
C GLN A 112 -1.26 14.12 9.92
N ASP A 113 -1.08 14.89 10.98
CA ASP A 113 -0.83 16.34 10.87
C ASP A 113 0.57 16.55 10.30
N LEU A 114 0.66 17.26 9.17
CA LEU A 114 1.92 17.53 8.48
C LEU A 114 2.70 18.70 9.05
N GLY A 115 2.13 19.45 10.03
CA GLY A 115 2.78 20.54 10.75
C GLY A 115 2.77 21.88 10.02
N ASP A 116 2.21 21.94 8.80
CA ASP A 116 2.10 23.15 7.99
C ASP A 116 0.64 23.57 7.73
N GLY A 117 -0.26 23.19 8.62
CA GLY A 117 -1.70 23.40 8.49
C GLY A 117 -2.38 22.39 7.57
N ARG A 118 -1.70 21.35 7.11
CA ARG A 118 -2.27 20.28 6.32
C ARG A 118 -2.39 19.00 7.14
N THR A 119 -3.41 18.22 6.84
CA THR A 119 -3.61 16.86 7.37
C THR A 119 -3.71 15.89 6.21
N ALA A 120 -2.95 14.79 6.28
CA ALA A 120 -3.06 13.67 5.35
C ALA A 120 -3.88 12.55 5.99
N LEU A 121 -4.82 11.99 5.21
CA LEU A 121 -5.60 10.79 5.55
C LEU A 121 -5.32 9.74 4.50
N VAL A 122 -5.11 8.50 4.90
CA VAL A 122 -4.80 7.41 3.95
C VAL A 122 -5.49 6.12 4.36
N ILE A 123 -6.03 5.41 3.36
CA ILE A 123 -6.41 4.01 3.44
C ILE A 123 -5.59 3.27 2.37
N SER A 124 -5.08 2.12 2.71
CA SER A 124 -4.41 1.19 1.81
C SER A 124 -4.95 -0.19 2.04
N ASP A 125 -5.31 -0.88 0.98
CA ASP A 125 -5.66 -2.27 0.97
C ASP A 125 -4.50 -3.05 0.35
N GLY A 126 -4.01 -4.07 1.07
CA GLY A 126 -2.95 -4.96 0.63
C GLY A 126 -3.54 -6.17 -0.10
N MET A 127 -2.86 -6.63 -1.14
CA MET A 127 -3.38 -7.74 -1.94
C MET A 127 -3.56 -9.04 -1.16
N GLY A 128 -4.76 -9.61 -1.27
CA GLY A 128 -5.12 -10.88 -0.62
C GLY A 128 -5.66 -10.67 0.80
N LYS A 129 -5.48 -11.67 1.66
CA LYS A 129 -6.03 -11.65 3.03
C LYS A 129 -4.98 -11.99 4.08
N GLY A 130 -5.17 -11.52 5.30
CA GLY A 130 -4.38 -11.88 6.47
C GLY A 130 -3.03 -11.18 6.58
N LYS A 131 -2.03 -11.85 7.15
CA LYS A 131 -0.76 -11.22 7.58
C LYS A 131 0.02 -10.54 6.47
N ARG A 132 0.02 -11.10 5.26
CA ARG A 132 0.78 -10.55 4.12
C ARG A 132 0.15 -9.25 3.65
N ALA A 133 -1.16 -9.26 3.36
CA ALA A 133 -1.91 -8.06 2.97
C ALA A 133 -1.77 -6.95 4.03
N ALA A 134 -1.93 -7.30 5.32
CA ALA A 134 -1.74 -6.37 6.42
C ALA A 134 -0.32 -5.77 6.48
N ALA A 135 0.72 -6.55 6.18
CA ALA A 135 2.09 -6.04 6.15
C ALA A 135 2.33 -5.08 4.98
N GLU A 136 1.72 -5.34 3.82
CA GLU A 136 1.83 -4.51 2.62
C GLU A 136 1.09 -3.18 2.80
N SER A 137 -0.16 -3.21 3.22
CA SER A 137 -0.97 -2.02 3.49
C SER A 137 -0.37 -1.14 4.60
N LEU A 138 0.17 -1.77 5.65
CA LEU A 138 0.87 -1.08 6.74
C LEU A 138 2.15 -0.39 6.26
N LEU A 139 2.97 -1.08 5.43
CA LEU A 139 4.17 -0.50 4.84
C LEU A 139 3.82 0.74 4.01
N VAL A 140 2.83 0.62 3.13
CA VAL A 140 2.37 1.72 2.27
C VAL A 140 1.88 2.88 3.13
N THR A 141 0.95 2.64 4.06
CA THR A 141 0.36 3.67 4.92
C THR A 141 1.42 4.43 5.72
N ARG A 142 2.33 3.70 6.39
CA ARG A 142 3.40 4.32 7.20
C ARG A 142 4.37 5.12 6.35
N THR A 143 4.75 4.60 5.18
CA THR A 143 5.69 5.27 4.29
C THR A 143 5.08 6.54 3.71
N VAL A 144 3.80 6.50 3.24
CA VAL A 144 3.07 7.68 2.77
C VAL A 144 3.08 8.76 3.84
N LEU A 145 2.56 8.45 5.03
CA LEU A 145 2.43 9.43 6.11
C LEU A 145 3.78 9.97 6.60
N GLY A 146 4.79 9.11 6.71
CA GLY A 146 6.13 9.48 7.15
C GLY A 146 6.83 10.42 6.17
N LEU A 147 6.79 10.12 4.86
CA LEU A 147 7.39 10.96 3.83
C LEU A 147 6.66 12.30 3.70
N LEU A 148 5.33 12.32 3.73
CA LEU A 148 4.56 13.57 3.70
C LEU A 148 4.85 14.44 4.92
N LYS A 149 4.95 13.85 6.12
CA LYS A 149 5.32 14.58 7.34
C LYS A 149 6.74 15.16 7.27
N SER A 150 7.67 14.47 6.62
CA SER A 150 9.02 14.99 6.38
C SER A 150 9.09 16.11 5.34
N GLY A 151 7.95 16.45 4.71
CA GLY A 151 7.85 17.52 3.72
C GLY A 151 8.05 17.06 2.26
N ALA A 152 8.11 15.75 2.00
CA ALA A 152 8.18 15.25 0.64
C ALA A 152 6.91 15.60 -0.16
N GLY A 153 7.07 15.85 -1.46
CA GLY A 153 5.94 16.10 -2.35
C GLY A 153 5.09 14.86 -2.53
N THR A 154 3.75 15.00 -2.58
CA THR A 154 2.82 13.87 -2.63
C THR A 154 3.04 12.96 -3.84
N GLU A 155 3.19 13.55 -5.03
CA GLU A 155 3.40 12.75 -6.25
C GLU A 155 4.73 11.97 -6.21
N LEU A 156 5.80 12.61 -5.70
CA LEU A 156 7.09 11.95 -5.52
C LEU A 156 6.97 10.79 -4.53
N THR A 157 6.30 11.02 -3.40
CA THR A 157 6.04 9.98 -2.38
C THR A 157 5.36 8.76 -2.99
N LEU A 158 4.27 8.97 -3.75
CA LEU A 158 3.51 7.88 -4.36
C LEU A 158 4.33 7.12 -5.43
N LYS A 159 5.12 7.84 -6.25
CA LYS A 159 6.04 7.21 -7.22
C LYS A 159 7.13 6.38 -6.55
N MET A 160 7.70 6.88 -5.45
CA MET A 160 8.71 6.14 -4.69
C MET A 160 8.13 4.84 -4.12
N ILE A 161 6.92 4.90 -3.54
CA ILE A 161 6.28 3.71 -2.98
C ILE A 161 5.94 2.70 -4.07
N ASN A 162 5.46 3.17 -5.23
CA ASN A 162 5.25 2.30 -6.39
C ASN A 162 6.52 1.54 -6.77
N THR A 163 7.66 2.24 -6.83
CA THR A 163 8.96 1.61 -7.11
C THR A 163 9.34 0.60 -6.04
N ILE A 164 9.17 0.92 -4.75
CA ILE A 164 9.44 0.00 -3.64
C ILE A 164 8.58 -1.27 -3.76
N MET A 165 7.30 -1.14 -4.08
CA MET A 165 6.39 -2.29 -4.24
C MET A 165 6.81 -3.17 -5.43
N MET A 166 7.23 -2.57 -6.55
CA MET A 166 7.74 -3.31 -7.72
C MET A 166 9.06 -4.03 -7.48
N MET A 167 9.88 -3.55 -6.54
CA MET A 167 11.20 -4.14 -6.23
C MET A 167 11.13 -5.26 -5.20
N LYS A 168 9.96 -5.56 -4.66
CA LYS A 168 9.78 -6.68 -3.73
C LYS A 168 9.91 -8.00 -4.49
N ASP A 169 10.95 -8.79 -4.13
CA ASP A 169 11.18 -10.10 -4.73
C ASP A 169 10.06 -11.08 -4.43
N GLY A 170 9.61 -11.80 -5.46
CA GLY A 170 9.12 -13.17 -5.35
C GLY A 170 7.65 -13.40 -5.35
N GLU A 171 6.74 -12.55 -5.55
CA GLU A 171 5.31 -12.72 -5.90
C GLU A 171 4.65 -11.34 -6.01
N ASP A 172 3.67 -11.22 -6.87
CA ASP A 172 2.96 -9.98 -7.14
C ASP A 172 2.54 -9.27 -5.83
N SER A 173 3.25 -8.19 -5.49
CA SER A 173 2.98 -7.34 -4.33
C SER A 173 2.27 -6.09 -4.81
N PHE A 174 0.97 -6.01 -4.57
CA PHE A 174 0.16 -4.87 -4.97
C PHE A 174 -0.53 -4.28 -3.75
N ALA A 175 -0.75 -2.99 -3.77
CA ALA A 175 -1.56 -2.33 -2.77
C ALA A 175 -2.30 -1.15 -3.37
N THR A 176 -3.48 -0.87 -2.85
CA THR A 176 -4.22 0.34 -3.21
C THR A 176 -3.77 1.51 -2.34
N VAL A 177 -4.01 2.73 -2.81
CA VAL A 177 -3.88 3.95 -1.99
C VAL A 177 -5.04 4.89 -2.25
N ASP A 178 -5.80 5.14 -1.21
CA ASP A 178 -6.72 6.28 -1.11
C ASP A 178 -6.10 7.32 -0.20
N LEU A 179 -5.70 8.46 -0.76
CA LEU A 179 -5.03 9.53 -0.02
C LEU A 179 -5.78 10.85 -0.21
N ALA A 180 -6.16 11.47 0.90
CA ALA A 180 -6.67 12.84 0.94
C ALA A 180 -5.70 13.75 1.71
N VAL A 181 -5.32 14.87 1.11
CA VAL A 181 -4.50 15.90 1.76
C VAL A 181 -5.33 17.17 1.92
N VAL A 182 -5.73 17.47 3.14
CA VAL A 182 -6.61 18.59 3.51
C VAL A 182 -5.78 19.77 4.01
N ASP A 183 -5.89 20.93 3.37
CA ASP A 183 -5.38 22.20 3.89
C ASP A 183 -6.44 22.81 4.83
N ARG A 184 -6.18 22.76 6.14
CA ARG A 184 -7.08 23.25 7.19
C ARG A 184 -7.22 24.77 7.23
N ARG A 185 -6.42 25.50 6.49
CA ARG A 185 -6.53 26.96 6.37
C ARG A 185 -7.59 27.37 5.35
N SER A 186 -7.75 26.59 4.29
CA SER A 186 -8.64 26.90 3.17
C SER A 186 -9.77 25.91 2.97
N GLY A 187 -9.66 24.70 3.50
CA GLY A 187 -10.52 23.56 3.19
C GLY A 187 -10.19 22.91 1.85
N ARG A 188 -9.15 23.37 1.15
CA ARG A 188 -8.70 22.78 -0.10
C ARG A 188 -8.19 21.36 0.15
N THR A 189 -8.80 20.39 -0.53
CA THR A 189 -8.50 18.98 -0.36
C THR A 189 -8.10 18.38 -1.70
N LYS A 190 -6.93 17.76 -1.74
CA LYS A 190 -6.45 16.99 -2.90
C LYS A 190 -6.59 15.52 -2.64
N PHE A 191 -7.23 14.84 -3.58
CA PHE A 191 -7.42 13.40 -3.56
C PHE A 191 -6.50 12.72 -4.56
N TYR A 192 -5.89 11.61 -4.14
CA TYR A 192 -5.07 10.74 -4.96
C TYR A 192 -5.57 9.32 -4.74
N LYS A 193 -6.03 8.67 -5.81
CA LYS A 193 -6.57 7.31 -5.76
C LYS A 193 -5.79 6.42 -6.71
N ILE A 194 -5.21 5.37 -6.18
CA ILE A 194 -4.36 4.42 -6.89
C ILE A 194 -4.94 3.03 -6.63
N GLY A 195 -5.77 2.53 -7.55
CA GLY A 195 -6.53 1.30 -7.38
C GLY A 195 -7.60 1.34 -6.28
N ALA A 196 -7.87 2.51 -5.70
CA ALA A 196 -8.68 2.64 -4.50
C ALA A 196 -10.17 2.87 -4.79
N ALA A 197 -10.99 2.46 -3.83
CA ALA A 197 -12.43 2.69 -3.81
C ALA A 197 -12.80 4.19 -3.85
N PRO A 198 -14.01 4.55 -4.26
CA PRO A 198 -14.47 5.94 -4.24
C PRO A 198 -14.51 6.51 -2.82
N THR A 199 -14.29 7.82 -2.71
CA THR A 199 -14.49 8.58 -1.47
C THR A 199 -15.79 9.36 -1.57
N LEU A 200 -16.56 9.39 -0.49
CA LEU A 200 -17.81 10.16 -0.43
C LEU A 200 -17.62 11.44 0.38
N ILE A 201 -18.19 12.52 -0.09
CA ILE A 201 -18.27 13.79 0.65
C ILE A 201 -19.73 14.04 1.00
N ARG A 202 -20.07 14.03 2.30
CA ARG A 202 -21.38 14.37 2.77
C ARG A 202 -21.46 15.85 3.12
N ARG A 203 -22.29 16.60 2.39
CA ARG A 203 -22.60 18.03 2.60
C ARG A 203 -24.06 18.16 3.00
N ARG A 204 -24.35 18.26 4.28
CA ARG A 204 -25.73 18.18 4.80
C ARG A 204 -26.41 16.88 4.34
N ASN A 205 -27.33 16.95 3.37
CA ASN A 205 -28.06 15.80 2.81
C ASN A 205 -27.54 15.40 1.41
N ASN A 206 -26.60 16.14 0.85
CA ASN A 206 -25.99 15.81 -0.44
C ASN A 206 -24.76 14.91 -0.26
N ILE A 207 -24.66 13.89 -1.09
CA ILE A 207 -23.47 13.01 -1.15
C ILE A 207 -22.85 13.22 -2.53
N GLU A 208 -21.59 13.68 -2.52
CA GLU A 208 -20.74 13.82 -3.71
C GLU A 208 -19.73 12.66 -3.73
N GLU A 209 -19.45 12.14 -4.90
CA GLU A 209 -18.49 11.04 -5.07
C GLU A 209 -17.21 11.56 -5.72
N VAL A 210 -16.06 11.17 -5.15
CA VAL A 210 -14.72 11.41 -5.70
C VAL A 210 -14.20 10.09 -6.24
N ARG A 211 -13.99 10.00 -7.55
CA ARG A 211 -13.52 8.79 -8.22
C ARG A 211 -12.40 9.11 -9.20
N LEU A 212 -11.25 8.48 -9.01
CA LEU A 212 -10.14 8.52 -9.96
C LEU A 212 -9.80 7.08 -10.34
N SER A 213 -9.62 6.83 -11.62
CA SER A 213 -9.23 5.50 -12.11
C SER A 213 -7.71 5.46 -12.28
N ALA A 214 -7.08 4.55 -11.55
CA ALA A 214 -5.66 4.21 -11.68
C ALA A 214 -5.44 2.76 -11.25
N VAL A 215 -4.40 2.13 -11.77
CA VAL A 215 -3.99 0.78 -11.35
C VAL A 215 -3.33 0.83 -9.97
N PRO A 216 -3.45 -0.24 -9.16
CA PRO A 216 -2.78 -0.33 -7.86
C PRO A 216 -1.26 -0.14 -7.95
N LEU A 217 -0.64 0.22 -6.81
CA LEU A 217 0.83 0.29 -6.68
C LEU A 217 1.46 -1.09 -6.93
N GLY A 218 2.63 -1.10 -7.55
CA GLY A 218 3.40 -2.33 -7.81
C GLY A 218 3.09 -3.01 -9.14
N ILE A 219 2.07 -2.55 -9.90
CA ILE A 219 1.66 -3.19 -11.17
C ILE A 219 2.44 -2.63 -12.37
N VAL A 220 2.59 -1.32 -12.45
CA VAL A 220 3.19 -0.67 -13.63
C VAL A 220 4.38 0.19 -13.27
N ASN A 221 5.42 0.12 -14.10
CA ASN A 221 6.51 1.09 -14.03
C ASN A 221 6.06 2.42 -14.63
N GLY A 222 6.43 3.54 -14.00
CA GLY A 222 6.07 4.87 -14.50
C GLY A 222 4.62 5.26 -14.25
N LEU A 223 4.08 4.88 -13.09
CA LEU A 223 2.72 5.23 -12.67
C LEU A 223 2.43 6.74 -12.81
N GLU A 224 1.39 7.07 -13.59
CA GLU A 224 0.88 8.44 -13.70
C GLU A 224 0.03 8.76 -12.47
N ILE A 225 0.44 9.75 -11.70
CA ILE A 225 -0.30 10.19 -10.51
C ILE A 225 -1.27 11.29 -10.90
N ARG A 226 -2.54 10.98 -10.81
CA ARG A 226 -3.63 11.95 -11.01
C ARG A 226 -4.20 12.39 -9.68
N SER A 227 -4.69 13.62 -9.61
CA SER A 227 -5.35 14.16 -8.42
C SER A 227 -6.61 14.93 -8.81
N GLU A 228 -7.57 14.92 -7.90
CA GLU A 228 -8.76 15.77 -7.94
C GLU A 228 -8.71 16.74 -6.77
N GLU A 229 -9.14 17.98 -6.99
CA GLU A 229 -9.13 19.03 -5.97
C GLU A 229 -10.54 19.50 -5.67
N ILE A 230 -10.94 19.43 -4.40
CA ILE A 230 -12.26 19.86 -3.93
C ILE A 230 -12.08 20.74 -2.70
N PHE A 231 -12.94 21.75 -2.55
CA PHE A 231 -12.97 22.59 -1.36
C PHE A 231 -14.04 22.07 -0.39
N LEU A 232 -13.58 21.57 0.76
CA LEU A 232 -14.44 21.21 1.89
C LEU A 232 -14.80 22.46 2.69
N LYS A 233 -15.99 22.44 3.27
CA LYS A 233 -16.56 23.51 4.10
C LYS A 233 -16.76 23.02 5.53
N LYS A 234 -16.89 23.96 6.45
CA LYS A 234 -17.27 23.62 7.83
C LYS A 234 -18.57 22.81 7.87
N GLY A 235 -18.48 21.67 8.56
CA GLY A 235 -19.58 20.71 8.69
C GLY A 235 -19.64 19.64 7.59
N ASP A 236 -18.76 19.71 6.58
CA ASP A 236 -18.63 18.63 5.59
C ASP A 236 -17.96 17.41 6.23
N PHE A 237 -18.37 16.22 5.77
CA PHE A 237 -17.72 14.96 6.13
C PHE A 237 -17.07 14.35 4.91
N LEU A 238 -15.83 13.96 5.08
CA LEU A 238 -15.08 13.14 4.15
C LEU A 238 -15.18 11.69 4.61
N ILE A 239 -15.65 10.78 3.76
CA ILE A 239 -15.85 9.36 4.07
C ILE A 239 -15.02 8.56 3.07
N MET A 240 -13.90 8.02 3.53
CA MET A 240 -12.99 7.14 2.81
C MET A 240 -13.28 5.69 3.19
N MET A 241 -13.07 4.75 2.27
CA MET A 241 -13.38 3.34 2.51
C MET A 241 -12.55 2.42 1.64
N SER A 242 -12.40 1.15 2.04
CA SER A 242 -11.88 0.08 1.18
C SER A 242 -12.96 -0.47 0.25
N ASP A 243 -12.56 -1.26 -0.73
CA ASP A 243 -13.46 -1.85 -1.72
C ASP A 243 -14.45 -2.84 -1.09
N GLY A 244 -14.07 -3.58 -0.04
CA GLY A 244 -14.99 -4.40 0.73
C GLY A 244 -16.23 -3.64 1.22
N VAL A 245 -16.10 -2.33 1.51
CA VAL A 245 -17.23 -1.46 1.87
C VAL A 245 -17.98 -0.96 0.64
N SER A 246 -17.26 -0.54 -0.42
CA SER A 246 -17.86 0.08 -1.60
C SER A 246 -18.51 -0.90 -2.56
N ASP A 247 -17.98 -2.10 -2.69
CA ASP A 247 -18.45 -3.11 -3.64
C ASP A 247 -19.59 -3.96 -3.08
N GLY A 248 -19.58 -4.15 -1.77
CA GLY A 248 -20.61 -4.92 -1.07
C GLY A 248 -20.60 -6.41 -1.45
N PRO A 249 -21.56 -7.16 -0.91
CA PRO A 249 -21.55 -8.63 -0.99
C PRO A 249 -21.74 -9.23 -2.38
N ASP A 250 -22.20 -8.46 -3.35
CA ASP A 250 -22.47 -8.94 -4.71
C ASP A 250 -21.43 -8.44 -5.73
N GLY A 251 -20.42 -7.67 -5.29
CA GLY A 251 -19.38 -7.09 -6.15
C GLY A 251 -19.94 -6.15 -7.24
N ARG A 252 -21.21 -5.72 -7.11
CA ARG A 252 -21.92 -4.89 -8.10
C ARG A 252 -21.94 -3.41 -7.76
N GLY A 253 -21.35 -3.07 -6.61
CA GLY A 253 -21.33 -1.72 -6.06
C GLY A 253 -22.44 -1.49 -5.02
N PHE A 254 -22.01 -1.11 -3.82
CA PHE A 254 -22.90 -0.81 -2.68
C PHE A 254 -23.06 0.70 -2.45
N LEU A 255 -22.42 1.52 -3.26
CA LEU A 255 -22.41 2.97 -3.09
C LEU A 255 -23.81 3.64 -3.05
N PRO A 256 -24.79 3.25 -3.87
CA PRO A 256 -26.14 3.83 -3.76
C PRO A 256 -26.77 3.57 -2.39
N GLN A 257 -26.68 2.34 -1.88
CA GLN A 257 -27.17 1.96 -0.56
C GLN A 257 -26.39 2.67 0.55
N LEU A 258 -25.07 2.77 0.41
CA LEU A 258 -24.23 3.49 1.34
C LEU A 258 -24.60 4.98 1.41
N ALA A 259 -24.89 5.60 0.27
CA ALA A 259 -25.37 6.99 0.24
C ALA A 259 -26.71 7.16 0.97
N GLU A 260 -27.63 6.19 0.88
CA GLU A 260 -28.88 6.20 1.63
C GLU A 260 -28.65 6.04 3.14
N ILE A 261 -27.78 5.10 3.53
CA ILE A 261 -27.35 4.91 4.91
C ILE A 261 -26.79 6.22 5.46
N LEU A 262 -25.85 6.85 4.76
CA LEU A 262 -25.23 8.10 5.18
C LEU A 262 -26.23 9.26 5.29
N ARG A 263 -27.29 9.29 4.44
CA ARG A 263 -28.35 10.29 4.56
C ARG A 263 -29.24 10.05 5.78
N SER A 264 -29.43 8.80 6.18
CA SER A 264 -30.26 8.43 7.33
C SER A 264 -29.57 8.70 8.67
N ILE A 265 -28.24 8.68 8.72
CA ILE A 265 -27.46 8.92 9.93
C ILE A 265 -27.51 10.40 10.30
N ARG A 266 -28.10 10.68 11.47
CA ARG A 266 -28.23 12.05 12.01
C ARG A 266 -27.04 12.47 12.86
N SER A 267 -26.19 11.54 13.25
CA SER A 267 -25.01 11.85 14.06
C SER A 267 -24.07 12.81 13.33
N GLY A 268 -23.52 13.72 14.10
CA GLY A 268 -22.43 14.61 13.68
C GLY A 268 -21.05 14.16 14.14
N GLU A 269 -20.92 12.96 14.70
CA GLU A 269 -19.67 12.39 15.24
C GLU A 269 -19.10 11.36 14.26
N PRO A 270 -17.85 11.53 13.78
CA PRO A 270 -17.22 10.62 12.85
C PRO A 270 -17.18 9.16 13.31
N ALA A 271 -16.89 8.92 14.60
CA ALA A 271 -16.82 7.56 15.15
C ALA A 271 -18.17 6.83 15.02
N VAL A 272 -19.28 7.50 15.39
CA VAL A 272 -20.63 6.93 15.29
C VAL A 272 -20.98 6.64 13.83
N ILE A 273 -20.55 7.49 12.88
CA ILE A 273 -20.78 7.24 11.45
C ILE A 273 -20.02 6.01 10.99
N CYS A 274 -18.73 5.88 11.37
CA CYS A 274 -17.92 4.72 11.02
C CYS A 274 -18.56 3.42 11.53
N ASP A 275 -18.93 3.38 12.80
CA ASP A 275 -19.49 2.18 13.43
C ASP A 275 -20.83 1.78 12.78
N LEU A 276 -21.77 2.73 12.63
CA LEU A 276 -23.07 2.45 12.02
C LEU A 276 -22.97 1.98 10.56
N VAL A 277 -22.07 2.57 9.78
CA VAL A 277 -21.85 2.14 8.40
C VAL A 277 -21.23 0.75 8.38
N LEU A 278 -20.21 0.50 9.21
CA LEU A 278 -19.53 -0.78 9.25
C LEU A 278 -20.48 -1.91 9.67
N ASP A 279 -21.33 -1.68 10.68
CA ASP A 279 -22.36 -2.64 11.12
C ASP A 279 -23.32 -2.98 9.97
N GLN A 280 -23.88 -1.97 9.30
CA GLN A 280 -24.83 -2.20 8.21
C GLN A 280 -24.21 -2.88 6.99
N VAL A 281 -22.96 -2.52 6.65
CA VAL A 281 -22.22 -3.19 5.57
C VAL A 281 -21.91 -4.63 5.97
N SER A 282 -21.44 -4.86 7.19
CA SER A 282 -21.16 -6.21 7.71
C SER A 282 -22.41 -7.10 7.70
N ASP A 283 -23.55 -6.56 8.11
CA ASP A 283 -24.83 -7.26 8.08
C ASP A 283 -25.26 -7.65 6.65
N SER A 284 -24.93 -6.83 5.66
CA SER A 284 -25.24 -7.14 4.26
C SER A 284 -24.51 -8.37 3.72
N TYR A 285 -23.37 -8.73 4.34
CA TYR A 285 -22.58 -9.91 4.01
C TYR A 285 -23.03 -11.22 4.68
N LEU A 286 -24.11 -11.21 5.51
CA LEU A 286 -24.56 -12.40 6.21
C LEU A 286 -24.75 -13.59 5.25
N GLY A 287 -24.00 -14.68 5.51
CA GLY A 287 -24.01 -15.89 4.69
C GLY A 287 -23.21 -15.82 3.38
N LYS A 288 -22.47 -14.75 3.13
CA LYS A 288 -21.60 -14.56 1.97
C LYS A 288 -20.15 -14.43 2.38
N GLU A 289 -19.23 -14.69 1.45
CA GLU A 289 -17.81 -14.39 1.66
C GLU A 289 -17.64 -12.89 1.76
N ARG A 290 -16.89 -12.45 2.78
CA ARG A 290 -16.63 -11.04 3.05
C ARG A 290 -15.17 -10.73 2.80
N ASP A 291 -14.90 -9.51 2.30
CA ASP A 291 -13.59 -8.92 2.28
C ASP A 291 -13.27 -8.16 3.58
N ASP A 292 -12.05 -7.69 3.73
CA ASP A 292 -11.70 -6.78 4.79
C ASP A 292 -12.47 -5.47 4.63
N LEU A 293 -13.00 -4.95 5.73
CA LEU A 293 -13.80 -3.73 5.73
C LEU A 293 -13.07 -2.64 6.49
N THR A 294 -12.88 -1.51 5.84
CA THR A 294 -12.28 -0.32 6.47
C THR A 294 -13.05 0.92 6.06
N ILE A 295 -13.42 1.73 7.04
CA ILE A 295 -14.02 3.05 6.83
C ILE A 295 -13.31 4.07 7.71
N MET A 296 -13.05 5.24 7.16
CA MET A 296 -12.53 6.40 7.86
C MET A 296 -13.37 7.62 7.54
N THR A 297 -13.82 8.31 8.57
CA THR A 297 -14.62 9.53 8.44
C THR A 297 -13.88 10.69 9.08
N ALA A 298 -13.80 11.81 8.37
CA ALA A 298 -13.25 13.06 8.86
C ALA A 298 -14.26 14.19 8.68
N LYS A 299 -14.49 14.97 9.74
CA LYS A 299 -15.37 16.14 9.74
C LYS A 299 -14.57 17.42 9.87
N LEU A 300 -14.88 18.42 9.06
CA LEU A 300 -14.33 19.76 9.21
C LEU A 300 -15.17 20.55 10.23
N LEU A 301 -14.51 21.09 11.25
CA LEU A 301 -15.11 21.84 12.36
C LEU A 301 -14.88 23.36 12.24
#